data_ffb500486ba502718a032febc8bd58ce
#
_entry.id   ffb500486ba502718a032febc8bd58ce
#
_cell.length_a   1.000
_cell.length_b   1.000
_cell.length_c   1.000
_cell.angle_alpha   90.00
_cell.angle_beta   90.00
_cell.angle_gamma   90.00
#
_symmetry.space_group_name_H-M   'P 1'
#
loop_
_entity.id
_entity.type
_entity.pdbx_description
1 polymer ?
#
loop_
_entity_poly.entity_id
_entity_poly.type
_entity_poly.pdbx_seq_one_letter_code
_entity_poly.pdbx_strand_id
1 'polypeptide(L)'
;MSHLYSTLNFGLGEDVDMLRDAVYEFAKGEIAPLAEKVDRDNAFPNELWAKFGDMGLLGVTVAEEYGGVNMGYLAHVVAMEEISRASASIGLSYGAHSNLCVNQIYRNGNEAQRAKYLPKLVSGEHIGALAMSEPNAGSDVVSMKLHARKEGDRYILNGNKMWITNGPDAHTYVIYAKTDLDKGPHGITAFIVERGFKGFSQAQKLDKLGMRGSNTCELVFEDCEVPEENILGGLNNGVKVLMSGLDYERVVLSGGPLGIMTACMDIVVPYIHERVQFGKSIGEFQLVQGKLADMYTGMNAAKSYVYNVARACDRGETTRKDAAGVILYAAELATKMALDAIQLLGGNGYVNEYATGRLLRDAKLYEIGAGTSEIRRMLIGRELFNETK
;
A
#
# COMPACT_ATOMS: atom_id res chain seq x y z
N MET A 1 4.02 -10.66 -22.43
CA MET A 1 2.59 -10.51 -22.89
C MET A 1 1.69 -10.22 -21.68
N SER A 2 2.02 -9.16 -20.93
CA SER A 2 1.27 -8.77 -19.72
C SER A 2 -0.07 -8.07 -20.01
N HIS A 3 -0.45 -7.87 -21.30
CA HIS A 3 -1.52 -6.97 -21.74
C HIS A 3 -2.66 -7.68 -22.47
N LEU A 4 -2.93 -8.93 -22.16
CA LEU A 4 -3.92 -9.76 -22.87
C LEU A 4 -5.34 -9.19 -22.91
N TYR A 5 -5.67 -8.24 -22.02
CA TYR A 5 -7.02 -7.73 -21.87
C TYR A 5 -7.20 -6.26 -22.24
N SER A 6 -6.15 -5.55 -22.63
CA SER A 6 -6.26 -4.18 -23.06
C SER A 6 -5.41 -3.91 -24.30
N THR A 7 -6.03 -3.34 -25.32
CA THR A 7 -5.33 -2.77 -26.48
C THR A 7 -4.94 -1.31 -26.27
N LEU A 8 -5.31 -0.73 -25.11
CA LEU A 8 -4.98 0.63 -24.78
C LEU A 8 -3.49 0.73 -24.39
N ASN A 9 -2.78 1.57 -25.13
CA ASN A 9 -1.47 2.04 -24.71
C ASN A 9 -1.69 3.26 -23.79
N PHE A 10 -1.43 3.08 -22.50
CA PHE A 10 -1.58 4.16 -21.52
C PHE A 10 -0.46 5.21 -21.61
N GLY A 11 0.48 5.07 -22.55
CA GLY A 11 1.60 5.99 -22.76
C GLY A 11 2.49 6.12 -21.51
N LEU A 12 2.85 4.98 -20.90
CA LEU A 12 3.64 4.96 -19.67
C LEU A 12 5.08 5.45 -19.88
N GLY A 13 5.60 5.30 -21.10
CA GLY A 13 6.99 5.55 -21.46
C GLY A 13 7.82 4.27 -21.45
N GLU A 14 8.90 4.24 -22.23
CA GLU A 14 9.71 3.05 -22.46
C GLU A 14 10.30 2.47 -21.17
N ASP A 15 10.84 3.34 -20.30
CA ASP A 15 11.46 2.92 -19.03
C ASP A 15 10.42 2.27 -18.08
N VAL A 16 9.22 2.85 -17.99
CA VAL A 16 8.14 2.31 -17.14
C VAL A 16 7.55 1.03 -17.74
N ASP A 17 7.46 0.93 -19.07
CA ASP A 17 7.04 -0.28 -19.76
C ASP A 17 8.05 -1.42 -19.53
N MET A 18 9.36 -1.15 -19.61
CA MET A 18 10.42 -2.12 -19.28
C MET A 18 10.38 -2.55 -17.82
N LEU A 19 10.20 -1.60 -16.90
CA LEU A 19 10.03 -1.90 -15.47
C LEU A 19 8.82 -2.82 -15.25
N ARG A 20 7.68 -2.51 -15.87
CA ARG A 20 6.47 -3.33 -15.75
C ARG A 20 6.72 -4.76 -16.17
N ASP A 21 7.35 -4.96 -17.34
CA ASP A 21 7.62 -6.29 -17.87
C ASP A 21 8.60 -7.06 -16.97
N ALA A 22 9.64 -6.40 -16.45
CA ALA A 22 10.59 -7.00 -15.51
C ALA A 22 9.90 -7.39 -14.19
N VAL A 23 9.07 -6.51 -13.62
CA VAL A 23 8.33 -6.80 -12.37
C VAL A 23 7.30 -7.89 -12.58
N TYR A 24 6.61 -7.91 -13.72
CA TYR A 24 5.66 -8.98 -14.07
C TYR A 24 6.35 -10.36 -14.11
N GLU A 25 7.47 -10.49 -14.84
CA GLU A 25 8.18 -11.78 -14.92
C GLU A 25 8.74 -12.20 -13.55
N PHE A 26 9.27 -11.26 -12.77
CA PHE A 26 9.69 -11.53 -11.39
C PHE A 26 8.50 -11.98 -10.52
N ALA A 27 7.41 -11.25 -10.52
CA ALA A 27 6.24 -11.57 -9.70
C ALA A 27 5.61 -12.91 -10.08
N LYS A 28 5.57 -13.24 -11.37
CA LYS A 28 5.11 -14.53 -11.89
C LYS A 28 6.01 -15.69 -11.46
N GLY A 29 7.32 -15.50 -11.45
CA GLY A 29 8.30 -16.55 -11.09
C GLY A 29 8.48 -16.72 -9.59
N GLU A 30 8.55 -15.62 -8.84
CA GLU A 30 8.97 -15.61 -7.44
C GLU A 30 7.84 -15.41 -6.43
N ILE A 31 6.74 -14.75 -6.83
CA ILE A 31 5.64 -14.40 -5.92
C ILE A 31 4.41 -15.28 -6.13
N ALA A 32 3.96 -15.42 -7.37
CA ALA A 32 2.73 -16.16 -7.68
C ALA A 32 2.75 -17.61 -7.15
N PRO A 33 3.86 -18.36 -7.23
CA PRO A 33 3.92 -19.72 -6.68
C PRO A 33 3.78 -19.80 -5.16
N LEU A 34 4.08 -18.69 -4.45
CA LEU A 34 4.00 -18.61 -3.00
C LEU A 34 2.63 -18.12 -2.50
N ALA A 35 1.81 -17.51 -3.36
CA ALA A 35 0.64 -16.72 -2.95
C ALA A 35 -0.40 -17.51 -2.14
N GLU A 36 -0.66 -18.77 -2.50
CA GLU A 36 -1.56 -19.64 -1.73
C GLU A 36 -1.00 -20.00 -0.35
N LYS A 37 0.28 -20.38 -0.30
CA LYS A 37 0.97 -20.70 0.96
C LYS A 37 1.02 -19.49 1.89
N VAL A 38 1.32 -18.33 1.35
CA VAL A 38 1.37 -17.05 2.07
C VAL A 38 0.03 -16.70 2.71
N ASP A 39 -1.07 -16.87 1.98
CA ASP A 39 -2.43 -16.66 2.52
C ASP A 39 -2.77 -17.68 3.61
N ARG A 40 -2.53 -18.97 3.37
CA ARG A 40 -2.81 -20.05 4.32
C ARG A 40 -2.01 -19.89 5.61
N ASP A 41 -0.70 -19.68 5.51
CA ASP A 41 0.22 -19.65 6.64
C ASP A 41 0.21 -18.29 7.37
N ASN A 42 -0.46 -17.28 6.81
CA ASN A 42 -0.50 -15.91 7.33
C ASN A 42 0.92 -15.35 7.57
N ALA A 43 1.84 -15.54 6.64
CA ALA A 43 3.24 -15.19 6.81
C ALA A 43 3.85 -14.61 5.54
N PHE A 44 4.63 -13.52 5.70
CA PHE A 44 5.40 -12.92 4.62
C PHE A 44 6.68 -13.74 4.35
N PRO A 45 7.02 -14.02 3.09
CA PRO A 45 8.28 -14.69 2.73
C PRO A 45 9.43 -13.67 2.76
N ASN A 46 10.16 -13.62 3.87
CA ASN A 46 11.16 -12.57 4.16
C ASN A 46 12.32 -12.52 3.16
N GLU A 47 12.60 -13.61 2.45
CA GLU A 47 13.58 -13.66 1.36
C GLU A 47 13.25 -12.72 0.19
N LEU A 48 12.01 -12.27 0.06
CA LEU A 48 11.61 -11.33 -0.99
C LEU A 48 12.18 -9.93 -0.76
N TRP A 49 12.49 -9.53 0.47
CA TRP A 49 13.02 -8.18 0.73
C TRP A 49 14.34 -7.92 0.00
N ALA A 50 15.29 -8.86 0.10
CA ALA A 50 16.55 -8.77 -0.62
C ALA A 50 16.33 -8.75 -2.14
N LYS A 51 15.44 -9.62 -2.67
CA LYS A 51 15.11 -9.66 -4.09
C LYS A 51 14.49 -8.36 -4.61
N PHE A 52 13.60 -7.75 -3.83
CA PHE A 52 13.07 -6.42 -4.15
C PHE A 52 14.15 -5.35 -4.16
N GLY A 53 15.10 -5.41 -3.20
CA GLY A 53 16.26 -4.52 -3.15
C GLY A 53 17.15 -4.66 -4.39
N ASP A 54 17.50 -5.89 -4.75
CA ASP A 54 18.33 -6.19 -5.93
C ASP A 54 17.71 -5.68 -7.25
N MET A 55 16.38 -5.64 -7.32
CA MET A 55 15.65 -5.07 -8.46
C MET A 55 15.46 -3.53 -8.37
N GLY A 56 15.92 -2.86 -7.32
CA GLY A 56 15.73 -1.44 -7.09
C GLY A 56 14.30 -1.03 -6.71
N LEU A 57 13.41 -2.00 -6.45
CA LEU A 57 11.98 -1.75 -6.23
C LEU A 57 11.68 -1.05 -4.89
N LEU A 58 12.55 -1.18 -3.89
CA LEU A 58 12.36 -0.56 -2.58
C LEU A 58 12.70 0.93 -2.56
N GLY A 59 13.42 1.42 -3.57
CA GLY A 59 13.84 2.81 -3.73
C GLY A 59 13.37 3.47 -5.02
N VAL A 60 12.21 3.09 -5.57
CA VAL A 60 11.73 3.59 -6.89
C VAL A 60 11.64 5.11 -6.95
N THR A 61 11.28 5.77 -5.85
CA THR A 61 11.14 7.23 -5.76
C THR A 61 12.31 7.92 -5.05
N VAL A 62 13.33 7.16 -4.65
CA VAL A 62 14.50 7.68 -3.92
C VAL A 62 15.63 8.00 -4.88
N ALA A 63 16.39 9.07 -4.62
CA ALA A 63 17.54 9.46 -5.41
C ALA A 63 18.66 8.41 -5.36
N GLU A 64 19.47 8.37 -6.43
CA GLU A 64 20.55 7.40 -6.60
C GLU A 64 21.63 7.52 -5.50
N GLU A 65 21.87 8.73 -4.98
CA GLU A 65 22.84 8.99 -3.90
C GLU A 65 22.53 8.20 -2.60
N TYR A 66 21.27 7.79 -2.39
CA TYR A 66 20.84 6.93 -1.28
C TYR A 66 20.56 5.48 -1.70
N GLY A 67 20.94 5.09 -2.92
CA GLY A 67 20.76 3.75 -3.47
C GLY A 67 19.43 3.54 -4.20
N GLY A 68 18.62 4.57 -4.39
CA GLY A 68 17.37 4.51 -5.15
C GLY A 68 17.58 4.51 -6.66
N VAL A 69 16.47 4.41 -7.41
CA VAL A 69 16.48 4.42 -8.89
C VAL A 69 15.78 5.64 -9.50
N ASN A 70 15.14 6.46 -8.68
CA ASN A 70 14.53 7.75 -9.04
C ASN A 70 13.62 7.74 -10.28
N MET A 71 12.80 6.69 -10.43
CA MET A 71 11.88 6.52 -11.56
C MET A 71 10.51 7.20 -11.36
N GLY A 72 10.23 7.70 -10.16
CA GLY A 72 9.00 8.40 -9.84
C GLY A 72 7.82 7.54 -9.40
N TYR A 73 6.66 8.20 -9.21
CA TYR A 73 5.46 7.59 -8.63
C TYR A 73 4.66 6.75 -9.63
N LEU A 74 4.68 7.11 -10.93
CA LEU A 74 4.06 6.28 -11.97
C LEU A 74 4.73 4.90 -12.02
N ALA A 75 6.05 4.86 -12.01
CA ALA A 75 6.82 3.61 -11.95
C ALA A 75 6.49 2.82 -10.68
N HIS A 76 6.37 3.49 -9.54
CA HIS A 76 6.03 2.88 -8.27
C HIS A 76 4.61 2.26 -8.28
N VAL A 77 3.62 2.95 -8.85
CA VAL A 77 2.25 2.41 -9.04
C VAL A 77 2.28 1.16 -9.91
N VAL A 78 3.03 1.18 -11.01
CA VAL A 78 3.13 0.04 -11.93
C VAL A 78 3.81 -1.16 -11.26
N ALA A 79 4.89 -0.94 -10.50
CA ALA A 79 5.52 -1.99 -9.71
C ALA A 79 4.55 -2.58 -8.66
N MET A 80 3.83 -1.71 -7.93
CA MET A 80 2.80 -2.11 -6.95
C MET A 80 1.69 -2.95 -7.60
N GLU A 81 1.26 -2.58 -8.82
CA GLU A 81 0.23 -3.29 -9.58
C GLU A 81 0.67 -4.71 -9.93
N GLU A 82 1.85 -4.90 -10.54
CA GLU A 82 2.30 -6.22 -10.97
C GLU A 82 2.64 -7.15 -9.79
N ILE A 83 3.22 -6.63 -8.71
CA ILE A 83 3.43 -7.39 -7.46
C ILE A 83 2.08 -7.83 -6.89
N SER A 84 1.10 -6.92 -6.83
CA SER A 84 -0.24 -7.19 -6.27
C SER A 84 -1.07 -8.13 -7.15
N ARG A 85 -0.84 -8.15 -8.47
CA ARG A 85 -1.42 -9.10 -9.39
C ARG A 85 -1.04 -10.55 -9.03
N ALA A 86 0.19 -10.78 -8.62
CA ALA A 86 0.66 -12.07 -8.16
C ALA A 86 0.20 -12.38 -6.73
N SER A 87 0.32 -11.39 -5.81
CA SER A 87 -0.16 -11.48 -4.41
C SER A 87 -0.39 -10.09 -3.84
N ALA A 88 -1.65 -9.74 -3.61
CA ALA A 88 -2.01 -8.43 -3.06
C ALA A 88 -1.47 -8.20 -1.65
N SER A 89 -1.35 -9.26 -0.83
CA SER A 89 -0.78 -9.15 0.53
C SER A 89 0.73 -8.86 0.52
N ILE A 90 1.46 -9.42 -0.43
CA ILE A 90 2.88 -9.10 -0.64
C ILE A 90 3.01 -7.67 -1.17
N GLY A 91 2.16 -7.26 -2.13
CA GLY A 91 2.09 -5.89 -2.63
C GLY A 91 1.82 -4.87 -1.53
N LEU A 92 0.91 -5.17 -0.59
CA LEU A 92 0.63 -4.29 0.55
C LEU A 92 1.88 -4.07 1.43
N SER A 93 2.59 -5.15 1.79
CA SER A 93 3.82 -5.07 2.57
C SER A 93 4.91 -4.30 1.84
N TYR A 94 5.09 -4.56 0.53
CA TYR A 94 5.97 -3.81 -0.35
C TYR A 94 5.66 -2.32 -0.32
N GLY A 95 4.41 -1.91 -0.55
CA GLY A 95 4.00 -0.50 -0.56
C GLY A 95 4.15 0.16 0.81
N ALA A 96 3.85 -0.53 1.90
CA ALA A 96 4.05 -0.01 3.25
C ALA A 96 5.54 0.26 3.57
N HIS A 97 6.43 -0.58 3.07
CA HIS A 97 7.87 -0.35 3.18
C HIS A 97 8.33 0.80 2.27
N SER A 98 8.16 0.65 0.96
CA SER A 98 8.77 1.50 -0.07
C SER A 98 8.14 2.90 -0.16
N ASN A 99 6.83 3.00 0.09
CA ASN A 99 6.13 4.29 0.04
C ASN A 99 5.91 4.89 1.43
N LEU A 100 5.33 4.16 2.39
CA LEU A 100 5.03 4.76 3.70
C LEU A 100 6.29 5.09 4.50
N CYS A 101 7.20 4.13 4.70
CA CYS A 101 8.38 4.35 5.53
C CYS A 101 9.49 5.06 4.74
N VAL A 102 9.94 4.47 3.64
CA VAL A 102 11.06 4.99 2.84
C VAL A 102 10.77 6.40 2.32
N ASN A 103 9.62 6.59 1.68
CA ASN A 103 9.26 7.89 1.10
C ASN A 103 9.07 8.97 2.17
N GLN A 104 8.56 8.64 3.37
CA GLN A 104 8.46 9.62 4.47
C GLN A 104 9.82 10.06 4.98
N ILE A 105 10.76 9.14 5.16
CA ILE A 105 12.13 9.48 5.57
C ILE A 105 12.82 10.28 4.46
N TYR A 106 12.69 9.87 3.21
CA TYR A 106 13.28 10.57 2.08
C TYR A 106 12.78 12.01 1.95
N ARG A 107 11.47 12.24 2.07
CA ARG A 107 10.86 13.56 1.89
C ARG A 107 11.06 14.51 3.07
N ASN A 108 11.07 13.99 4.30
CA ASN A 108 11.02 14.80 5.51
C ASN A 108 12.29 14.69 6.40
N GLY A 109 13.16 13.72 6.12
CA GLY A 109 14.41 13.54 6.84
C GLY A 109 15.44 14.63 6.49
N ASN A 110 16.28 14.95 7.47
CA ASN A 110 17.50 15.71 7.21
C ASN A 110 18.57 14.80 6.56
N GLU A 111 19.69 15.40 6.12
CA GLU A 111 20.75 14.67 5.43
C GLU A 111 21.31 13.49 6.25
N ALA A 112 21.55 13.71 7.55
CA ALA A 112 22.06 12.65 8.43
C ALA A 112 21.07 11.47 8.55
N GLN A 113 19.77 11.77 8.64
CA GLN A 113 18.73 10.75 8.71
C GLN A 113 18.61 9.98 7.40
N ARG A 114 18.63 10.66 6.24
CA ARG A 114 18.62 10.02 4.93
C ARG A 114 19.81 9.10 4.75
N ALA A 115 21.01 9.60 5.00
CA ALA A 115 22.26 8.83 4.89
C ALA A 115 22.30 7.62 5.85
N LYS A 116 21.71 7.74 7.04
CA LYS A 116 21.65 6.66 8.04
C LYS A 116 20.68 5.54 7.67
N TYR A 117 19.47 5.90 7.23
CA TYR A 117 18.36 4.94 7.12
C TYR A 117 18.09 4.44 5.70
N LEU A 118 18.17 5.32 4.69
CA LEU A 118 17.74 4.97 3.34
C LEU A 118 18.54 3.84 2.70
N PRO A 119 19.87 3.80 2.74
CA PRO A 119 20.62 2.75 2.05
C PRO A 119 20.22 1.34 2.48
N LYS A 120 20.02 1.10 3.78
CA LYS A 120 19.61 -0.19 4.31
C LYS A 120 18.15 -0.53 4.02
N LEU A 121 17.28 0.47 3.98
CA LEU A 121 15.88 0.28 3.60
C LEU A 121 15.75 0.00 2.11
N VAL A 122 16.47 0.70 1.27
CA VAL A 122 16.42 0.55 -0.19
C VAL A 122 17.02 -0.78 -0.66
N SER A 123 18.06 -1.28 0.03
CA SER A 123 18.63 -2.60 -0.25
C SER A 123 17.79 -3.78 0.26
N GLY A 124 16.80 -3.53 1.13
CA GLY A 124 16.03 -4.59 1.79
C GLY A 124 16.75 -5.25 2.98
N GLU A 125 17.93 -4.77 3.37
CA GLU A 125 18.61 -5.19 4.62
C GLU A 125 17.77 -4.85 5.84
N HIS A 126 17.15 -3.67 5.84
CA HIS A 126 16.19 -3.24 6.85
C HIS A 126 14.79 -3.14 6.26
N ILE A 127 13.82 -3.59 7.02
CA ILE A 127 12.39 -3.46 6.70
C ILE A 127 11.84 -2.21 7.39
N GLY A 128 10.99 -1.48 6.69
CA GLY A 128 10.35 -0.27 7.18
C GLY A 128 8.86 -0.44 7.46
N ALA A 129 8.37 0.28 8.48
CA ALA A 129 6.96 0.41 8.80
C ALA A 129 6.60 1.86 9.13
N LEU A 130 5.30 2.20 9.01
CA LEU A 130 4.77 3.49 9.47
C LEU A 130 3.61 3.23 10.43
N ALA A 131 3.56 3.96 11.54
CA ALA A 131 2.58 3.77 12.59
C ALA A 131 1.90 5.08 13.00
N MET A 132 0.69 5.29 12.48
CA MET A 132 -0.15 6.42 12.87
C MET A 132 -1.36 6.01 13.70
N SER A 133 -2.04 4.92 13.33
CA SER A 133 -3.30 4.49 13.92
C SER A 133 -3.13 3.90 15.33
N GLU A 134 -4.14 4.10 16.17
CA GLU A 134 -4.26 3.52 17.52
C GLU A 134 -5.58 2.77 17.65
N PRO A 135 -5.76 1.91 18.68
CA PRO A 135 -7.02 1.17 18.88
C PRO A 135 -8.27 2.06 18.86
N ASN A 136 -8.15 3.31 19.36
CA ASN A 136 -9.25 4.29 19.45
C ASN A 136 -9.07 5.51 18.53
N ALA A 137 -8.11 5.51 17.62
CA ALA A 137 -7.82 6.61 16.69
C ALA A 137 -7.43 6.06 15.32
N GLY A 138 -8.41 5.65 14.52
CA GLY A 138 -8.28 5.19 13.13
C GLY A 138 -8.58 6.32 12.15
N SER A 139 -9.85 6.53 11.79
CA SER A 139 -10.28 7.61 10.89
C SER A 139 -9.97 9.01 11.47
N ASP A 140 -10.12 9.19 12.77
CA ASP A 140 -9.70 10.40 13.50
C ASP A 140 -8.29 10.23 14.06
N VAL A 141 -7.32 10.05 13.16
CA VAL A 141 -5.94 9.76 13.52
C VAL A 141 -5.26 10.86 14.35
N VAL A 142 -5.72 12.11 14.22
CA VAL A 142 -5.16 13.23 14.99
C VAL A 142 -5.58 13.24 16.47
N SER A 143 -6.60 12.44 16.83
CA SER A 143 -7.01 12.18 18.21
C SER A 143 -6.15 11.12 18.92
N MET A 144 -5.01 10.73 18.34
CA MET A 144 -4.06 9.79 18.93
C MET A 144 -3.67 10.17 20.37
N LYS A 145 -3.34 9.17 21.18
CA LYS A 145 -2.97 9.33 22.60
C LYS A 145 -1.53 8.98 22.92
N LEU A 146 -0.83 8.25 22.02
CA LEU A 146 0.60 8.03 22.18
C LEU A 146 1.27 9.38 22.39
N HIS A 147 1.97 9.54 23.50
CA HIS A 147 2.63 10.79 23.85
C HIS A 147 4.13 10.62 24.04
N ALA A 148 4.86 11.71 23.83
CA ALA A 148 6.31 11.78 23.94
C ALA A 148 6.69 12.95 24.84
N ARG A 149 7.28 12.65 26.00
CA ARG A 149 7.75 13.64 26.97
C ARG A 149 9.24 13.86 26.80
N LYS A 150 9.68 15.13 26.74
CA LYS A 150 11.12 15.45 26.61
C LYS A 150 11.85 15.20 27.92
N GLU A 151 12.98 14.50 27.88
CA GLU A 151 13.92 14.30 28.98
C GLU A 151 15.35 14.47 28.48
N GLY A 152 15.95 15.62 28.77
CA GLY A 152 17.30 15.93 28.32
C GLY A 152 17.42 15.97 26.81
N ASP A 153 18.22 15.07 26.24
CA ASP A 153 18.51 14.91 24.82
C ASP A 153 17.63 13.85 24.11
N ARG A 154 16.55 13.39 24.77
CA ARG A 154 15.67 12.34 24.28
C ARG A 154 14.20 12.62 24.56
N TYR A 155 13.35 11.82 23.94
CA TYR A 155 11.92 11.77 24.21
C TYR A 155 11.54 10.39 24.75
N ILE A 156 10.67 10.37 25.76
CA ILE A 156 10.12 9.15 26.36
C ILE A 156 8.71 8.96 25.84
N LEU A 157 8.50 7.90 25.04
CA LEU A 157 7.23 7.59 24.43
C LEU A 157 6.48 6.57 25.27
N ASN A 158 5.16 6.80 25.47
CA ASN A 158 4.25 5.90 26.16
C ASN A 158 2.91 5.79 25.42
N GLY A 159 2.44 4.55 25.21
CA GLY A 159 1.19 4.22 24.53
C GLY A 159 1.33 3.11 23.50
N ASN A 160 0.35 2.99 22.61
CA ASN A 160 0.28 1.91 21.65
C ASN A 160 -0.05 2.41 20.24
N LYS A 161 0.38 1.66 19.22
CA LYS A 161 -0.08 1.80 17.83
C LYS A 161 -0.68 0.48 17.35
N MET A 162 -1.71 0.53 16.50
CA MET A 162 -2.48 -0.66 16.11
C MET A 162 -2.58 -0.80 14.60
N TRP A 163 -2.66 -2.05 14.13
CA TRP A 163 -2.76 -2.45 12.72
C TRP A 163 -1.55 -2.05 11.88
N ILE A 164 -0.35 -2.19 12.43
CA ILE A 164 0.87 -1.73 11.76
C ILE A 164 1.40 -2.81 10.82
N THR A 165 1.28 -2.55 9.53
CA THR A 165 1.83 -3.35 8.44
C THR A 165 3.35 -3.40 8.55
N ASN A 166 3.94 -4.57 8.35
CA ASN A 166 5.35 -4.90 8.57
C ASN A 166 5.82 -4.74 10.03
N GLY A 167 4.94 -4.35 10.96
CA GLY A 167 5.29 -4.12 12.35
C GLY A 167 6.09 -5.25 13.00
N PRO A 168 5.73 -6.54 12.82
CA PRO A 168 6.49 -7.66 13.39
C PRO A 168 7.92 -7.79 12.88
N ASP A 169 8.17 -7.38 11.62
CA ASP A 169 9.42 -7.66 10.90
C ASP A 169 10.31 -6.41 10.75
N ALA A 170 9.74 -5.21 10.88
CA ALA A 170 10.43 -3.96 10.62
C ALA A 170 11.60 -3.70 11.57
N HIS A 171 12.62 -3.03 11.07
CA HIS A 171 13.81 -2.54 11.76
C HIS A 171 13.71 -1.04 12.04
N THR A 172 13.02 -0.31 11.16
CA THR A 172 12.87 1.14 11.19
C THR A 172 11.39 1.50 11.09
N TYR A 173 10.92 2.36 11.98
CA TYR A 173 9.52 2.76 12.08
C TYR A 173 9.39 4.28 12.05
N VAL A 174 8.46 4.80 11.24
CA VAL A 174 8.01 6.19 11.33
C VAL A 174 6.80 6.23 12.26
N ILE A 175 6.93 6.87 13.41
CA ILE A 175 5.93 6.90 14.48
C ILE A 175 5.44 8.33 14.70
N TYR A 176 4.15 8.52 14.92
CA TYR A 176 3.56 9.80 15.26
C TYR A 176 3.09 9.80 16.73
N ALA A 177 3.52 10.78 17.51
CA ALA A 177 3.19 10.93 18.93
C ALA A 177 2.91 12.39 19.30
N LYS A 178 2.12 12.62 20.34
CA LYS A 178 1.88 13.96 20.89
C LYS A 178 3.05 14.38 21.77
N THR A 179 3.73 15.45 21.40
CA THR A 179 4.79 16.12 22.18
C THR A 179 4.24 17.31 22.94
N ASP A 180 3.04 17.82 22.57
CA ASP A 180 2.36 18.90 23.26
C ASP A 180 0.85 18.60 23.28
N LEU A 181 0.35 18.22 24.46
CA LEU A 181 -1.04 17.78 24.62
C LEU A 181 -2.05 18.94 24.49
N ASP A 182 -1.63 20.16 24.79
CA ASP A 182 -2.49 21.34 24.81
C ASP A 182 -2.71 21.90 23.38
N LYS A 183 -1.85 21.56 22.43
CA LYS A 183 -1.94 22.03 21.04
C LYS A 183 -2.78 21.14 20.12
N GLY A 184 -3.41 20.09 20.63
CA GLY A 184 -4.25 19.20 19.84
C GLY A 184 -3.47 18.59 18.64
N PRO A 185 -3.97 18.73 17.37
CA PRO A 185 -3.25 18.23 16.19
C PRO A 185 -1.90 18.90 15.95
N HIS A 186 -1.74 20.17 16.35
CA HIS A 186 -0.50 20.93 16.19
C HIS A 186 0.59 20.56 17.22
N GLY A 187 0.29 19.67 18.16
CA GLY A 187 1.25 19.13 19.12
C GLY A 187 1.77 17.76 18.76
N ILE A 188 1.55 17.27 17.53
CA ILE A 188 2.03 15.97 17.06
C ILE A 188 3.42 16.12 16.43
N THR A 189 4.32 15.19 16.75
CA THR A 189 5.67 15.06 16.17
C THR A 189 5.84 13.68 15.55
N ALA A 190 6.55 13.61 14.42
CA ALA A 190 6.97 12.35 13.82
C ALA A 190 8.37 11.97 14.32
N PHE A 191 8.59 10.69 14.58
CA PHE A 191 9.86 10.14 15.06
C PHE A 191 10.28 8.96 14.18
N ILE A 192 11.59 8.78 13.99
CA ILE A 192 12.16 7.54 13.49
C ILE A 192 12.53 6.69 14.71
N VAL A 193 11.85 5.55 14.87
CA VAL A 193 12.10 4.59 15.95
C VAL A 193 12.80 3.36 15.40
N GLU A 194 13.84 2.90 16.07
CA GLU A 194 14.55 1.67 15.71
C GLU A 194 14.07 0.50 16.59
N ARG A 195 14.04 -0.71 16.00
CA ARG A 195 13.59 -1.93 16.69
C ARG A 195 14.29 -2.16 18.05
N GLY A 196 15.54 -1.78 18.16
CA GLY A 196 16.36 -1.99 19.36
C GLY A 196 16.20 -0.93 20.47
N PHE A 197 15.35 0.08 20.31
CA PHE A 197 15.20 1.13 21.31
C PHE A 197 14.57 0.55 22.58
N LYS A 198 15.13 0.95 23.73
CA LYS A 198 14.65 0.53 25.05
C LYS A 198 13.20 0.97 25.25
N GLY A 199 12.36 0.06 25.76
CA GLY A 199 10.94 0.33 25.98
C GLY A 199 10.06 0.23 24.73
N PHE A 200 10.62 -0.19 23.57
CA PHE A 200 9.86 -0.45 22.35
C PHE A 200 9.69 -1.96 22.11
N SER A 201 8.47 -2.40 21.83
CA SER A 201 8.19 -3.80 21.52
C SER A 201 7.06 -3.97 20.50
N GLN A 202 7.06 -5.13 19.83
CA GLN A 202 5.99 -5.60 18.97
C GLN A 202 5.16 -6.62 19.71
N ALA A 203 3.84 -6.40 19.76
CA ALA A 203 2.91 -7.33 20.34
C ALA A 203 2.51 -8.46 19.36
N GLN A 204 1.52 -9.24 19.73
CA GLN A 204 1.07 -10.38 18.94
C GLN A 204 0.68 -9.97 17.51
N LYS A 205 1.16 -10.76 16.53
CA LYS A 205 0.73 -10.66 15.14
C LYS A 205 -0.76 -10.94 14.99
N LEU A 206 -1.45 -10.11 14.21
CA LEU A 206 -2.89 -10.20 14.02
C LEU A 206 -3.26 -11.28 12.98
N ASP A 207 -4.31 -12.03 13.27
CA ASP A 207 -5.00 -12.89 12.31
C ASP A 207 -6.08 -12.06 11.59
N LYS A 208 -5.99 -11.95 10.27
CA LYS A 208 -6.81 -11.03 9.46
C LYS A 208 -7.71 -11.78 8.50
N LEU A 209 -8.80 -11.15 8.08
CA LEU A 209 -9.71 -11.64 7.05
C LEU A 209 -8.99 -11.90 5.71
N GLY A 210 -8.22 -10.92 5.25
CA GLY A 210 -7.41 -10.92 4.03
C GLY A 210 -6.05 -10.31 4.28
N MET A 211 -5.28 -10.07 3.20
CA MET A 211 -3.90 -9.57 3.29
C MET A 211 -3.06 -10.39 4.29
N ARG A 212 -3.28 -11.68 4.32
CA ARG A 212 -2.75 -12.57 5.36
C ARG A 212 -1.23 -12.67 5.29
N GLY A 213 -0.64 -12.60 4.10
CA GLY A 213 0.80 -12.52 3.92
C GLY A 213 1.43 -11.18 4.30
N SER A 214 0.65 -10.17 4.63
CA SER A 214 1.16 -8.89 5.13
C SER A 214 1.18 -8.92 6.65
N ASN A 215 2.33 -9.20 7.25
CA ASN A 215 2.49 -9.27 8.70
C ASN A 215 2.10 -7.95 9.37
N THR A 216 1.20 -8.01 10.33
CA THR A 216 0.58 -6.84 10.96
C THR A 216 0.48 -7.05 12.47
N CYS A 217 0.82 -6.06 13.27
CA CYS A 217 0.74 -6.17 14.72
C CYS A 217 0.36 -4.85 15.40
N GLU A 218 0.23 -4.92 16.71
CA GLU A 218 0.28 -3.79 17.63
C GLU A 218 1.74 -3.47 17.97
N LEU A 219 2.05 -2.18 18.13
CA LEU A 219 3.32 -1.70 18.68
C LEU A 219 3.08 -1.11 20.05
N VAL A 220 3.97 -1.42 21.00
CA VAL A 220 3.87 -1.01 22.40
C VAL A 220 5.08 -0.18 22.79
N PHE A 221 4.81 0.94 23.46
CA PHE A 221 5.81 1.89 23.97
C PHE A 221 5.64 2.04 25.49
N GLU A 222 6.62 1.56 26.24
CA GLU A 222 6.68 1.61 27.70
C GLU A 222 7.97 2.27 28.12
N ASP A 223 7.89 3.58 28.42
CA ASP A 223 9.06 4.43 28.61
C ASP A 223 10.10 4.29 27.49
N CYS A 224 9.62 4.30 26.24
CA CYS A 224 10.47 4.10 25.06
C CYS A 224 11.37 5.33 24.86
N GLU A 225 12.68 5.11 24.93
CA GLU A 225 13.70 6.16 24.81
C GLU A 225 14.03 6.40 23.33
N VAL A 226 13.71 7.59 22.81
CA VAL A 226 13.99 8.00 21.43
C VAL A 226 14.86 9.25 21.44
N PRO A 227 16.07 9.22 20.82
CA PRO A 227 16.94 10.39 20.75
C PRO A 227 16.28 11.59 20.05
N GLU A 228 16.59 12.82 20.47
CA GLU A 228 16.04 14.03 19.86
C GLU A 228 16.40 14.14 18.36
N GLU A 229 17.57 13.65 17.96
CA GLU A 229 18.00 13.59 16.55
C GLU A 229 17.11 12.73 15.65
N ASN A 230 16.26 11.87 16.24
CA ASN A 230 15.31 11.01 15.53
C ASN A 230 13.96 11.71 15.28
N ILE A 231 13.81 12.99 15.63
CA ILE A 231 12.64 13.77 15.20
C ILE A 231 12.66 13.91 13.67
N LEU A 232 11.58 13.49 13.02
CA LEU A 232 11.42 13.57 11.57
C LEU A 232 10.61 14.82 11.18
N GLY A 233 11.20 15.69 10.37
CA GLY A 233 10.51 16.87 9.82
C GLY A 233 10.26 18.02 10.84
N GLY A 234 10.82 17.94 12.04
CA GLY A 234 10.78 18.98 13.06
C GLY A 234 9.73 18.78 14.16
N LEU A 235 10.00 19.37 15.33
CA LEU A 235 9.14 19.29 16.51
C LEU A 235 7.77 19.93 16.23
N ASN A 236 6.68 19.28 16.68
CA ASN A 236 5.29 19.71 16.51
C ASN A 236 4.86 19.87 15.03
N ASN A 237 5.59 19.27 14.10
CA ASN A 237 5.33 19.32 12.66
C ASN A 237 4.79 17.99 12.11
N GLY A 238 4.43 17.05 12.98
CA GLY A 238 4.06 15.69 12.63
C GLY A 238 2.83 15.60 11.70
N VAL A 239 1.84 16.48 11.87
CA VAL A 239 0.67 16.52 10.97
C VAL A 239 1.08 16.91 9.55
N LYS A 240 2.01 17.86 9.38
CA LYS A 240 2.52 18.25 8.05
C LYS A 240 3.29 17.10 7.43
N VAL A 241 4.14 16.42 8.19
CA VAL A 241 4.86 15.21 7.76
C VAL A 241 3.87 14.14 7.31
N LEU A 242 2.87 13.83 8.14
CA LEU A 242 1.83 12.84 7.83
C LEU A 242 1.07 13.17 6.55
N MET A 243 0.54 14.40 6.44
CA MET A 243 -0.28 14.82 5.30
C MET A 243 0.54 14.89 4.00
N SER A 244 1.81 15.27 4.07
CA SER A 244 2.69 15.29 2.89
C SER A 244 2.90 13.90 2.27
N GLY A 245 2.78 12.84 3.05
CA GLY A 245 2.93 11.46 2.58
C GLY A 245 1.62 10.81 2.14
N LEU A 246 0.50 11.14 2.81
CA LEU A 246 -0.78 10.46 2.58
C LEU A 246 -1.31 10.56 1.15
N ASP A 247 -1.09 11.67 0.46
CA ASP A 247 -1.56 11.84 -0.91
C ASP A 247 -0.77 10.93 -1.86
N TYR A 248 0.55 10.84 -1.70
CA TYR A 248 1.38 9.92 -2.46
C TYR A 248 1.10 8.45 -2.11
N GLU A 249 0.85 8.16 -0.82
CA GLU A 249 0.45 6.84 -0.35
C GLU A 249 -0.80 6.35 -1.07
N ARG A 250 -1.85 7.16 -1.11
CA ARG A 250 -3.12 6.81 -1.74
C ARG A 250 -2.96 6.50 -3.22
N VAL A 251 -2.11 7.25 -3.91
CA VAL A 251 -1.84 7.04 -5.33
C VAL A 251 -1.07 5.74 -5.56
N VAL A 252 0.04 5.52 -4.86
CA VAL A 252 0.84 4.29 -5.00
C VAL A 252 0.05 3.07 -4.56
N LEU A 253 -0.67 3.17 -3.44
CA LEU A 253 -1.50 2.08 -2.92
C LEU A 253 -2.62 1.70 -3.90
N SER A 254 -3.06 2.61 -4.77
CA SER A 254 -4.06 2.32 -5.82
C SER A 254 -3.58 1.27 -6.84
N GLY A 255 -2.27 1.05 -6.98
CA GLY A 255 -1.70 -0.05 -7.76
C GLY A 255 -2.15 -1.43 -7.27
N GLY A 256 -2.38 -1.58 -5.95
CA GLY A 256 -2.88 -2.83 -5.38
C GLY A 256 -4.23 -3.28 -5.93
N PRO A 257 -5.28 -2.46 -5.83
CA PRO A 257 -6.57 -2.74 -6.48
C PRO A 257 -6.47 -2.97 -7.99
N LEU A 258 -5.60 -2.24 -8.73
CA LEU A 258 -5.38 -2.50 -10.17
C LEU A 258 -4.84 -3.92 -10.39
N GLY A 259 -3.89 -4.35 -9.57
CA GLY A 259 -3.34 -5.72 -9.61
C GLY A 259 -4.41 -6.77 -9.34
N ILE A 260 -5.26 -6.56 -8.32
CA ILE A 260 -6.38 -7.47 -8.01
C ILE A 260 -7.35 -7.56 -9.19
N MET A 261 -7.72 -6.43 -9.80
CA MET A 261 -8.62 -6.43 -10.98
C MET A 261 -8.02 -7.23 -12.13
N THR A 262 -6.73 -7.05 -12.41
CA THR A 262 -6.03 -7.81 -13.46
C THR A 262 -5.97 -9.30 -13.11
N ALA A 263 -5.69 -9.66 -11.85
CA ALA A 263 -5.71 -11.05 -11.38
C ALA A 263 -7.10 -11.71 -11.52
N CYS A 264 -8.18 -10.97 -11.28
CA CYS A 264 -9.54 -11.45 -11.54
C CYS A 264 -9.73 -11.81 -13.03
N MET A 265 -9.26 -10.95 -13.95
CA MET A 265 -9.31 -11.23 -15.38
C MET A 265 -8.47 -12.44 -15.78
N ASP A 266 -7.28 -12.59 -15.18
CA ASP A 266 -6.38 -13.74 -15.42
C ASP A 266 -7.01 -15.09 -15.07
N ILE A 267 -7.92 -15.10 -14.08
CA ILE A 267 -8.64 -16.30 -13.66
C ILE A 267 -9.90 -16.51 -14.51
N VAL A 268 -10.68 -15.45 -14.69
CA VAL A 268 -12.02 -15.53 -15.32
C VAL A 268 -11.91 -15.83 -16.80
N VAL A 269 -11.02 -15.15 -17.54
CA VAL A 269 -10.98 -15.25 -19.01
C VAL A 269 -10.66 -16.68 -19.49
N PRO A 270 -9.63 -17.39 -19.02
CA PRO A 270 -9.43 -18.79 -19.38
C PRO A 270 -10.61 -19.67 -18.98
N TYR A 271 -11.11 -19.49 -17.75
CA TYR A 271 -12.17 -20.33 -17.21
C TYR A 271 -13.47 -20.29 -18.05
N ILE A 272 -13.89 -19.12 -18.51
CA ILE A 272 -15.13 -18.99 -19.31
C ILE A 272 -15.02 -19.63 -20.70
N HIS A 273 -13.81 -19.84 -21.22
CA HIS A 273 -13.58 -20.59 -22.48
C HIS A 273 -13.60 -22.09 -22.24
N GLU A 274 -13.08 -22.56 -21.12
CA GLU A 274 -12.94 -23.98 -20.79
C GLU A 274 -14.24 -24.59 -20.24
N ARG A 275 -14.99 -23.80 -19.43
CA ARG A 275 -16.20 -24.28 -18.78
C ARG A 275 -17.36 -24.36 -19.74
N VAL A 276 -17.88 -25.60 -19.94
CA VAL A 276 -19.04 -25.90 -20.82
C VAL A 276 -20.28 -26.14 -19.97
N GLN A 277 -21.37 -25.46 -20.29
CA GLN A 277 -22.72 -25.72 -19.78
C GLN A 277 -23.74 -25.51 -20.90
N PHE A 278 -24.85 -26.25 -20.87
CA PHE A 278 -25.88 -26.22 -21.92
C PHE A 278 -25.31 -26.44 -23.34
N GLY A 279 -24.25 -27.25 -23.43
CA GLY A 279 -23.65 -27.67 -24.71
C GLY A 279 -22.66 -26.66 -25.33
N LYS A 280 -22.33 -25.56 -24.65
CA LYS A 280 -21.40 -24.55 -25.16
C LYS A 280 -20.57 -23.90 -24.03
N SER A 281 -19.49 -23.22 -24.41
CA SER A 281 -18.68 -22.43 -23.47
C SER A 281 -19.55 -21.39 -22.77
N ILE A 282 -19.33 -21.21 -21.45
CA ILE A 282 -20.11 -20.21 -20.69
C ILE A 282 -19.83 -18.78 -21.16
N GLY A 283 -18.67 -18.50 -21.78
CA GLY A 283 -18.34 -17.22 -22.39
C GLY A 283 -19.23 -16.81 -23.56
N GLU A 284 -20.02 -17.76 -24.13
CA GLU A 284 -20.98 -17.47 -25.18
C GLU A 284 -22.35 -16.96 -24.66
N PHE A 285 -22.58 -16.99 -23.35
CA PHE A 285 -23.83 -16.47 -22.77
C PHE A 285 -23.75 -14.96 -22.56
N GLN A 286 -24.80 -14.25 -23.01
CA GLN A 286 -24.86 -12.78 -22.97
C GLN A 286 -24.70 -12.19 -21.56
N LEU A 287 -25.24 -12.87 -20.53
CA LEU A 287 -25.08 -12.40 -19.12
C LEU A 287 -23.63 -12.53 -18.61
N VAL A 288 -22.89 -13.53 -19.10
CA VAL A 288 -21.45 -13.67 -18.84
C VAL A 288 -20.68 -12.56 -19.58
N GLN A 289 -21.00 -12.35 -20.87
CA GLN A 289 -20.39 -11.27 -21.67
C GLN A 289 -20.66 -9.89 -21.07
N GLY A 290 -21.85 -9.64 -20.52
CA GLY A 290 -22.20 -8.41 -19.81
C GLY A 290 -21.29 -8.16 -18.61
N LYS A 291 -21.04 -9.18 -17.78
CA LYS A 291 -20.10 -9.06 -16.64
C LYS A 291 -18.67 -8.79 -17.10
N LEU A 292 -18.20 -9.46 -18.14
CA LEU A 292 -16.88 -9.21 -18.72
C LEU A 292 -16.72 -7.77 -19.24
N ALA A 293 -17.78 -7.26 -19.90
CA ALA A 293 -17.79 -5.88 -20.38
C ALA A 293 -17.67 -4.88 -19.22
N ASP A 294 -18.39 -5.09 -18.12
CA ASP A 294 -18.30 -4.25 -16.92
C ASP A 294 -16.91 -4.33 -16.28
N MET A 295 -16.34 -5.54 -16.14
CA MET A 295 -14.99 -5.75 -15.59
C MET A 295 -13.93 -5.07 -16.46
N TYR A 296 -13.96 -5.28 -17.78
CA TYR A 296 -13.02 -4.67 -18.72
C TYR A 296 -13.08 -3.15 -18.72
N THR A 297 -14.29 -2.60 -18.84
CA THR A 297 -14.50 -1.13 -18.90
C THR A 297 -14.08 -0.47 -17.60
N GLY A 298 -14.50 -1.03 -16.47
CA GLY A 298 -14.15 -0.50 -15.15
C GLY A 298 -12.64 -0.54 -14.88
N MET A 299 -11.97 -1.65 -15.18
CA MET A 299 -10.52 -1.81 -15.01
C MET A 299 -9.74 -0.76 -15.83
N ASN A 300 -10.10 -0.57 -17.12
CA ASN A 300 -9.43 0.41 -17.96
C ASN A 300 -9.67 1.85 -17.51
N ALA A 301 -10.88 2.17 -17.04
CA ALA A 301 -11.19 3.47 -16.44
C ALA A 301 -10.34 3.71 -15.18
N ALA A 302 -10.22 2.71 -14.29
CA ALA A 302 -9.40 2.79 -13.09
C ALA A 302 -7.92 2.99 -13.42
N LYS A 303 -7.35 2.20 -14.34
CA LYS A 303 -5.96 2.36 -14.81
C LYS A 303 -5.72 3.76 -15.37
N SER A 304 -6.60 4.25 -16.24
CA SER A 304 -6.48 5.59 -16.83
C SER A 304 -6.46 6.68 -15.76
N TYR A 305 -7.34 6.58 -14.76
CA TYR A 305 -7.42 7.56 -13.67
C TYR A 305 -6.17 7.50 -12.78
N VAL A 306 -5.81 6.31 -12.30
CA VAL A 306 -4.65 6.11 -11.41
C VAL A 306 -3.35 6.56 -12.07
N TYR A 307 -3.07 6.16 -13.31
CA TYR A 307 -1.85 6.53 -14.00
C TYR A 307 -1.76 8.04 -14.26
N ASN A 308 -2.88 8.70 -14.57
CA ASN A 308 -2.88 10.16 -14.74
C ASN A 308 -2.56 10.89 -13.43
N VAL A 309 -3.12 10.45 -12.31
CA VAL A 309 -2.80 11.08 -11.01
C VAL A 309 -1.37 10.74 -10.56
N ALA A 310 -0.87 9.53 -10.87
CA ALA A 310 0.53 9.17 -10.62
C ALA A 310 1.51 10.08 -11.38
N ARG A 311 1.22 10.41 -12.67
CA ARG A 311 1.98 11.42 -13.43
C ARG A 311 1.89 12.82 -12.80
N ALA A 312 0.74 13.18 -12.26
CA ALA A 312 0.62 14.46 -11.53
C ALA A 312 1.49 14.46 -10.27
N CYS A 313 1.62 13.32 -9.57
CA CYS A 313 2.57 13.17 -8.46
C CYS A 313 4.01 13.41 -8.92
N ASP A 314 4.43 12.88 -10.07
CA ASP A 314 5.77 13.05 -10.62
C ASP A 314 6.08 14.52 -10.92
N ARG A 315 5.08 15.30 -11.32
CA ARG A 315 5.21 16.74 -11.56
C ARG A 315 5.00 17.61 -10.31
N GLY A 316 4.65 17.00 -9.15
CA GLY A 316 4.31 17.73 -7.94
C GLY A 316 2.96 18.48 -8.01
N GLU A 317 2.07 18.07 -8.91
CA GLU A 317 0.78 18.72 -9.19
C GLU A 317 -0.42 17.98 -8.60
N THR A 318 -0.19 16.85 -7.91
CA THR A 318 -1.30 16.08 -7.34
C THR A 318 -2.04 16.87 -6.27
N THR A 319 -3.36 16.68 -6.22
CA THR A 319 -4.22 17.24 -5.19
C THR A 319 -4.70 16.18 -4.23
N ARG A 320 -5.09 16.60 -3.03
CA ARG A 320 -5.65 15.70 -2.02
C ARG A 320 -6.93 15.01 -2.50
N LYS A 321 -7.79 15.73 -3.25
CA LYS A 321 -9.03 15.16 -3.80
C LYS A 321 -8.76 14.13 -4.89
N ASP A 322 -7.76 14.37 -5.77
CA ASP A 322 -7.41 13.42 -6.82
C ASP A 322 -6.79 12.15 -6.24
N ALA A 323 -5.86 12.29 -5.29
CA ALA A 323 -5.27 11.18 -4.59
C ALA A 323 -6.32 10.33 -3.83
N ALA A 324 -7.29 10.97 -3.17
CA ALA A 324 -8.40 10.28 -2.53
C ALA A 324 -9.35 9.63 -3.56
N GLY A 325 -9.56 10.29 -4.70
CA GLY A 325 -10.44 9.82 -5.77
C GLY A 325 -9.97 8.52 -6.41
N VAL A 326 -8.66 8.42 -6.73
CA VAL A 326 -8.12 7.22 -7.36
C VAL A 326 -8.24 5.99 -6.47
N ILE A 327 -7.87 6.09 -5.19
CA ILE A 327 -7.98 4.94 -4.28
C ILE A 327 -9.44 4.61 -3.94
N LEU A 328 -10.33 5.60 -3.85
CA LEU A 328 -11.76 5.38 -3.65
C LEU A 328 -12.34 4.54 -4.79
N TYR A 329 -12.11 4.98 -6.03
CA TYR A 329 -12.66 4.32 -7.21
C TYR A 329 -12.06 2.93 -7.41
N ALA A 330 -10.73 2.81 -7.34
CA ALA A 330 -10.04 1.53 -7.57
C ALA A 330 -10.37 0.49 -6.49
N ALA A 331 -10.46 0.88 -5.21
CA ALA A 331 -10.75 -0.03 -4.10
C ALA A 331 -12.15 -0.65 -4.21
N GLU A 332 -13.18 0.18 -4.40
CA GLU A 332 -14.57 -0.31 -4.52
C GLU A 332 -14.77 -1.15 -5.77
N LEU A 333 -14.13 -0.76 -6.88
CA LEU A 333 -14.21 -1.53 -8.12
C LEU A 333 -13.50 -2.88 -8.01
N ALA A 334 -12.34 -2.96 -7.35
CA ALA A 334 -11.64 -4.22 -7.13
C ALA A 334 -12.48 -5.21 -6.32
N THR A 335 -13.16 -4.74 -5.27
CA THR A 335 -14.09 -5.58 -4.50
C THR A 335 -15.25 -6.08 -5.36
N LYS A 336 -15.84 -5.19 -6.17
CA LYS A 336 -16.92 -5.57 -7.11
C LYS A 336 -16.43 -6.60 -8.12
N MET A 337 -15.27 -6.40 -8.73
CA MET A 337 -14.71 -7.32 -9.71
C MET A 337 -14.36 -8.68 -9.09
N ALA A 338 -13.87 -8.73 -7.86
CA ALA A 338 -13.61 -9.98 -7.15
C ALA A 338 -14.90 -10.76 -6.87
N LEU A 339 -15.99 -10.08 -6.51
CA LEU A 339 -17.33 -10.70 -6.40
C LEU A 339 -17.84 -11.23 -7.75
N ASP A 340 -17.66 -10.46 -8.82
CA ASP A 340 -18.03 -10.89 -10.17
C ASP A 340 -17.19 -12.09 -10.63
N ALA A 341 -15.90 -12.14 -10.28
CA ALA A 341 -15.04 -13.30 -10.56
C ALA A 341 -15.52 -14.56 -9.85
N ILE A 342 -15.86 -14.48 -8.55
CA ILE A 342 -16.46 -15.60 -7.81
C ILE A 342 -17.76 -16.05 -8.52
N GLN A 343 -18.63 -15.11 -8.87
CA GLN A 343 -19.91 -15.41 -9.50
C GLN A 343 -19.74 -16.08 -10.87
N LEU A 344 -18.76 -15.64 -11.68
CA LEU A 344 -18.50 -16.21 -13.01
C LEU A 344 -17.94 -17.65 -12.93
N LEU A 345 -17.19 -17.97 -11.88
CA LEU A 345 -16.70 -19.32 -11.65
C LEU A 345 -17.78 -20.24 -11.04
N GLY A 346 -18.89 -19.68 -10.55
CA GLY A 346 -19.96 -20.45 -9.90
C GLY A 346 -19.47 -21.21 -8.67
N GLY A 347 -19.80 -22.50 -8.54
CA GLY A 347 -19.36 -23.33 -7.42
C GLY A 347 -17.83 -23.39 -7.24
N ASN A 348 -17.09 -23.36 -8.37
CA ASN A 348 -15.61 -23.33 -8.34
C ASN A 348 -15.07 -22.03 -7.75
N GLY A 349 -15.79 -20.91 -7.92
CA GLY A 349 -15.39 -19.63 -7.29
C GLY A 349 -15.59 -19.62 -5.77
N TYR A 350 -16.33 -20.57 -5.21
CA TYR A 350 -16.64 -20.65 -3.78
C TYR A 350 -15.75 -21.66 -3.01
N VAL A 351 -14.79 -22.27 -3.67
CA VAL A 351 -13.79 -23.16 -3.07
C VAL A 351 -12.40 -22.54 -3.11
N ASN A 352 -11.58 -22.86 -2.09
CA ASN A 352 -10.25 -22.23 -1.92
C ASN A 352 -9.19 -22.68 -2.95
N GLU A 353 -9.49 -23.67 -3.78
CA GLU A 353 -8.64 -24.09 -4.90
C GLU A 353 -8.49 -22.99 -5.98
N TYR A 354 -9.46 -22.09 -6.06
CA TYR A 354 -9.39 -20.89 -6.91
C TYR A 354 -9.09 -19.65 -6.06
N ALA A 355 -8.23 -18.78 -6.56
CA ALA A 355 -7.78 -17.60 -5.82
C ALA A 355 -8.86 -16.50 -5.66
N THR A 356 -10.04 -16.63 -6.25
CA THR A 356 -11.10 -15.61 -6.25
C THR A 356 -11.55 -15.22 -4.84
N GLY A 357 -11.67 -16.17 -3.92
CA GLY A 357 -11.98 -15.89 -2.51
C GLY A 357 -10.87 -15.10 -1.80
N ARG A 358 -9.59 -15.40 -2.08
CA ARG A 358 -8.46 -14.64 -1.58
C ARG A 358 -8.47 -13.21 -2.12
N LEU A 359 -8.68 -13.03 -3.43
CA LEU A 359 -8.74 -11.71 -4.06
C LEU A 359 -9.85 -10.84 -3.47
N LEU A 360 -11.02 -11.41 -3.14
CA LEU A 360 -12.11 -10.69 -2.48
C LEU A 360 -11.71 -10.25 -1.06
N ARG A 361 -11.13 -11.15 -0.26
CA ARG A 361 -10.70 -10.84 1.10
C ARG A 361 -9.61 -9.77 1.13
N ASP A 362 -8.68 -9.84 0.19
CA ASP A 362 -7.60 -8.88 0.03
C ASP A 362 -8.12 -7.51 -0.46
N ALA A 363 -9.02 -7.49 -1.45
CA ALA A 363 -9.60 -6.27 -1.97
C ALA A 363 -10.30 -5.43 -0.90
N LYS A 364 -10.97 -6.08 0.05
CA LYS A 364 -11.73 -5.39 1.10
C LYS A 364 -10.88 -4.46 1.98
N LEU A 365 -9.59 -4.76 2.18
CA LEU A 365 -8.72 -3.89 2.97
C LEU A 365 -8.58 -2.50 2.33
N TYR A 366 -8.54 -2.40 1.01
CA TYR A 366 -8.36 -1.13 0.31
C TYR A 366 -9.52 -0.14 0.48
N GLU A 367 -10.70 -0.61 0.87
CA GLU A 367 -11.81 0.26 1.25
C GLU A 367 -11.70 0.81 2.69
N ILE A 368 -10.80 0.25 3.50
CA ILE A 368 -10.63 0.56 4.93
C ILE A 368 -9.32 1.31 5.19
N GLY A 369 -8.21 0.82 4.63
CA GLY A 369 -6.87 1.35 4.86
C GLY A 369 -6.60 2.67 4.12
N ALA A 370 -5.62 3.46 4.56
CA ALA A 370 -5.30 4.80 4.03
C ALA A 370 -6.50 5.80 4.03
N GLY A 371 -7.37 5.66 5.04
CA GLY A 371 -8.67 6.31 5.16
C GLY A 371 -9.78 5.49 4.51
N THR A 372 -10.91 5.33 5.22
CA THR A 372 -12.05 4.57 4.70
C THR A 372 -12.67 5.22 3.46
N SER A 373 -13.45 4.46 2.70
CA SER A 373 -14.21 4.98 1.56
C SER A 373 -15.06 6.19 1.92
N GLU A 374 -15.64 6.22 3.13
CA GLU A 374 -16.44 7.33 3.67
C GLU A 374 -15.56 8.57 3.93
N ILE A 375 -14.39 8.39 4.54
CA ILE A 375 -13.43 9.48 4.79
C ILE A 375 -12.94 10.09 3.48
N ARG A 376 -12.67 9.26 2.46
CA ARG A 376 -12.27 9.73 1.13
C ARG A 376 -13.37 10.56 0.47
N ARG A 377 -14.64 10.11 0.53
CA ARG A 377 -15.80 10.85 0.02
C ARG A 377 -15.98 12.19 0.73
N MET A 378 -15.92 12.19 2.06
CA MET A 378 -16.00 13.39 2.87
C MET A 378 -14.90 14.39 2.48
N LEU A 379 -13.67 13.91 2.32
CA LEU A 379 -12.52 14.73 1.95
C LEU A 379 -12.71 15.35 0.56
N ILE A 380 -13.05 14.55 -0.45
CA ILE A 380 -13.26 15.01 -1.83
C ILE A 380 -14.37 16.08 -1.86
N GLY A 381 -15.52 15.78 -1.25
CA GLY A 381 -16.66 16.69 -1.24
C GLY A 381 -16.34 18.02 -0.54
N ARG A 382 -15.60 17.97 0.58
CA ARG A 382 -15.18 19.16 1.32
C ARG A 382 -14.19 20.02 0.52
N GLU A 383 -13.19 19.41 -0.12
CA GLU A 383 -12.21 20.14 -0.94
C GLU A 383 -12.92 20.82 -2.12
N LEU A 384 -13.77 20.09 -2.86
CA LEU A 384 -14.56 20.67 -3.96
C LEU A 384 -15.43 21.84 -3.51
N PHE A 385 -16.13 21.70 -2.38
CA PHE A 385 -16.97 22.78 -1.83
C PHE A 385 -16.14 24.02 -1.46
N ASN A 386 -14.94 23.82 -0.88
CA ASN A 386 -14.09 24.93 -0.50
C ASN A 386 -13.46 25.66 -1.70
N GLU A 387 -13.12 24.94 -2.76
CA GLU A 387 -12.55 25.49 -3.99
C GLU A 387 -13.57 26.28 -4.84
N THR A 388 -14.87 26.05 -4.63
CA THR A 388 -15.95 26.67 -5.42
C THR A 388 -16.68 27.78 -4.65
N LYS A 389 -16.19 28.17 -3.46
CA LYS A 389 -16.65 29.37 -2.74
C LYS A 389 -16.06 30.62 -3.39
#